data_342e2bbeb4bd5ec29c878220fe035ada
#
_entry.id   342e2bbeb4bd5ec29c878220fe035ada
#
_cell.length_a   1.000
_cell.length_b   1.000
_cell.length_c   1.000
_cell.angle_alpha   90.00
_cell.angle_beta   90.00
_cell.angle_gamma   90.00
#
_symmetry.space_group_name_H-M   'P 1'
#
loop_
_entity.id
_entity.type
_entity.pdbx_description
1 polymer ?
#
loop_
_entity_poly.entity_id
_entity_poly.type
_entity_poly.pdbx_seq_one_letter_code
_entity_poly.pdbx_strand_id
1 'polypeptide(L)'
;TSQFGGDAVWTGNYSLICSANNIINNIDNIEVETEEDKSYLDMIKGTAYFARAYGYANMVNRYCKNYDAATAANELGLPLVTKVDVNAKPARASLEQTFQQIMSDITKAEALLPVYQETSVPTGYTLMALKARVCLYMKNYEEAIELADELIDAYPLGSETDYMLTWAADDATYETIYQPTQTVDERVNGYAPIFINYNIATEGNNPYYLPTQGLMDLYERNDVRKGTFFVRTTISPVMGTASDNAKGYMFYKFPGNPELLKSGETTGLDGNTWANMHKPFRVAEMYLIAAEANLFKADKDEAAAAAY
;
A
#
# COMPACT_ATOMS: atom_id res chain seq x y z
N THR A 1 -13.67 -2.75 21.74
CA THR A 1 -12.48 -3.10 20.96
C THR A 1 -12.87 -3.08 19.50
N SER A 2 -12.37 -2.11 18.75
CA SER A 2 -12.79 -1.87 17.37
C SER A 2 -12.36 -3.04 16.48
N GLN A 3 -13.28 -3.58 15.68
CA GLN A 3 -12.99 -4.54 14.60
C GLN A 3 -12.02 -3.98 13.54
N PHE A 4 -11.71 -2.70 13.60
CA PHE A 4 -10.75 -1.98 12.75
C PHE A 4 -9.43 -1.70 13.50
N GLY A 5 -9.00 -2.67 14.26
CA GLY A 5 -7.97 -2.58 15.27
C GLY A 5 -6.70 -1.88 14.82
N GLY A 6 -6.45 -0.70 15.35
CA GLY A 6 -5.14 -0.11 15.37
C GLY A 6 -4.07 -1.11 15.84
N ASP A 7 -4.45 -2.04 16.70
CA ASP A 7 -3.61 -3.13 17.18
C ASP A 7 -3.15 -4.09 16.07
N ALA A 8 -4.00 -4.40 15.08
CA ALA A 8 -3.62 -5.29 13.97
C ALA A 8 -2.57 -4.65 13.05
N VAL A 9 -2.71 -3.35 12.76
CA VAL A 9 -1.73 -2.61 11.96
C VAL A 9 -0.40 -2.49 12.72
N TRP A 10 -0.45 -2.19 14.00
CA TRP A 10 0.73 -2.13 14.87
C TRP A 10 1.44 -3.48 14.91
N THR A 11 0.73 -4.54 15.26
CA THR A 11 1.29 -5.88 15.39
C THR A 11 1.82 -6.40 14.06
N GLY A 12 1.10 -6.20 12.95
CA GLY A 12 1.53 -6.64 11.62
C GLY A 12 2.81 -5.96 11.15
N ASN A 13 2.93 -4.63 11.33
CA ASN A 13 4.15 -3.93 10.96
C ASN A 13 5.34 -4.27 11.87
N TYR A 14 5.13 -4.46 13.18
CA TYR A 14 6.22 -4.93 14.05
C TYR A 14 6.62 -6.38 13.76
N SER A 15 5.71 -7.25 13.34
CA SER A 15 6.04 -8.60 12.85
C SER A 15 6.93 -8.53 11.60
N LEU A 16 6.58 -7.65 10.64
CA LEU A 16 7.40 -7.39 9.45
C LEU A 16 8.80 -6.87 9.84
N ILE A 17 8.88 -5.90 10.74
CA ILE A 17 10.13 -5.34 11.25
C ILE A 17 10.98 -6.42 11.95
N CYS A 18 10.39 -7.29 12.75
CA CYS A 18 11.09 -8.39 13.41
C CYS A 18 11.64 -9.39 12.41
N SER A 19 10.88 -9.76 11.38
CA SER A 19 11.33 -10.62 10.29
C SER A 19 12.49 -10.00 9.52
N ALA A 20 12.39 -8.71 9.18
CA ALA A 20 13.45 -7.96 8.54
C ALA A 20 14.71 -7.91 9.39
N ASN A 21 14.59 -7.66 10.69
CA ASN A 21 15.71 -7.66 11.63
C ASN A 21 16.41 -9.03 11.69
N ASN A 22 15.62 -10.13 11.68
CA ASN A 22 16.20 -11.46 11.68
C ASN A 22 17.09 -11.70 10.45
N ILE A 23 16.64 -11.27 9.27
CA ILE A 23 17.44 -11.34 8.04
C ILE A 23 18.66 -10.44 8.17
N ILE A 24 18.49 -9.14 8.45
CA ILE A 24 19.58 -8.15 8.50
C ILE A 24 20.67 -8.56 9.49
N ASN A 25 20.31 -9.13 10.64
CA ASN A 25 21.26 -9.46 11.68
C ASN A 25 22.00 -10.78 11.46
N ASN A 26 21.53 -11.64 10.56
CA ASN A 26 22.10 -12.98 10.37
C ASN A 26 22.62 -13.24 8.95
N ILE A 27 22.20 -12.48 7.94
CA ILE A 27 22.50 -12.77 6.54
C ILE A 27 24.01 -12.76 6.24
N ASP A 28 24.79 -11.90 6.92
CA ASP A 28 26.24 -11.80 6.75
C ASP A 28 27.00 -13.01 7.32
N ASN A 29 26.32 -13.92 8.04
CA ASN A 29 26.90 -15.17 8.53
C ASN A 29 26.77 -16.31 7.50
N ILE A 30 26.09 -16.08 6.37
CA ILE A 30 25.93 -17.07 5.31
C ILE A 30 27.19 -17.03 4.45
N GLU A 31 27.87 -18.18 4.35
CA GLU A 31 29.02 -18.32 3.46
C GLU A 31 28.53 -18.28 2.00
N VAL A 32 29.24 -17.52 1.16
CA VAL A 32 28.97 -17.38 -0.27
C VAL A 32 30.13 -17.96 -1.06
N GLU A 33 29.83 -18.75 -2.07
CA GLU A 33 30.83 -19.41 -2.92
C GLU A 33 31.03 -18.67 -4.25
N THR A 34 30.01 -17.93 -4.70
CA THR A 34 30.03 -17.23 -5.99
C THR A 34 29.60 -15.75 -5.86
N GLU A 35 29.98 -14.93 -6.83
CA GLU A 35 29.50 -13.55 -6.93
C GLU A 35 27.97 -13.48 -7.18
N GLU A 36 27.39 -14.51 -7.81
CA GLU A 36 25.95 -14.62 -8.02
C GLU A 36 25.23 -14.84 -6.68
N ASP A 37 25.72 -15.76 -5.85
CA ASP A 37 25.19 -15.98 -4.49
C ASP A 37 25.27 -14.71 -3.65
N LYS A 38 26.41 -14.00 -3.73
CA LYS A 38 26.59 -12.72 -3.03
C LYS A 38 25.57 -11.69 -3.50
N SER A 39 25.39 -11.52 -4.80
CA SER A 39 24.43 -10.58 -5.37
C SER A 39 22.99 -10.93 -4.93
N TYR A 40 22.66 -12.22 -4.86
CA TYR A 40 21.37 -12.69 -4.38
C TYR A 40 21.17 -12.38 -2.88
N LEU A 41 22.16 -12.61 -2.04
CA LEU A 41 22.10 -12.27 -0.62
C LEU A 41 22.04 -10.74 -0.40
N ASP A 42 22.76 -9.96 -1.19
CA ASP A 42 22.70 -8.50 -1.16
C ASP A 42 21.27 -8.01 -1.49
N MET A 43 20.61 -8.60 -2.48
CA MET A 43 19.23 -8.29 -2.83
C MET A 43 18.24 -8.68 -1.70
N ILE A 44 18.43 -9.83 -1.06
CA ILE A 44 17.64 -10.23 0.12
C ILE A 44 17.83 -9.25 1.27
N LYS A 45 19.07 -8.83 1.52
CA LYS A 45 19.40 -7.85 2.57
C LYS A 45 18.80 -6.48 2.27
N GLY A 46 18.86 -6.05 1.01
CA GLY A 46 18.23 -4.81 0.53
C GLY A 46 16.71 -4.86 0.72
N THR A 47 16.06 -5.99 0.36
CA THR A 47 14.63 -6.23 0.59
C THR A 47 14.28 -6.17 2.08
N ALA A 48 15.13 -6.70 2.96
CA ALA A 48 14.89 -6.62 4.40
C ALA A 48 14.99 -5.19 4.95
N TYR A 49 15.95 -4.38 4.47
CA TYR A 49 16.01 -2.96 4.80
C TYR A 49 14.78 -2.20 4.29
N PHE A 50 14.37 -2.44 3.04
CA PHE A 50 13.12 -1.89 2.50
C PHE A 50 11.91 -2.26 3.37
N ALA A 51 11.75 -3.53 3.73
CA ALA A 51 10.63 -4.01 4.55
C ALA A 51 10.58 -3.32 5.92
N ARG A 52 11.74 -3.10 6.56
CA ARG A 52 11.83 -2.40 7.84
C ARG A 52 11.47 -0.92 7.70
N ALA A 53 12.01 -0.24 6.70
CA ALA A 53 11.66 1.15 6.38
C ALA A 53 10.16 1.31 6.09
N TYR A 54 9.60 0.42 5.27
CA TYR A 54 8.18 0.40 4.91
C TYR A 54 7.30 0.18 6.15
N GLY A 55 7.66 -0.75 7.03
CA GLY A 55 6.93 -0.99 8.28
C GLY A 55 6.89 0.25 9.18
N TYR A 56 8.01 0.94 9.37
CA TYR A 56 8.04 2.18 10.14
C TYR A 56 7.30 3.32 9.43
N ALA A 57 7.44 3.49 8.12
CA ALA A 57 6.74 4.52 7.35
C ALA A 57 5.21 4.36 7.40
N ASN A 58 4.71 3.11 7.37
CA ASN A 58 3.28 2.83 7.52
C ASN A 58 2.74 3.19 8.91
N MET A 59 3.56 3.07 9.94
CA MET A 59 3.13 3.32 11.32
C MET A 59 3.28 4.79 11.72
N VAL A 60 4.30 5.50 11.24
CA VAL A 60 4.58 6.86 11.72
C VAL A 60 3.40 7.79 11.48
N ASN A 61 2.75 7.71 10.32
CA ASN A 61 1.58 8.53 9.99
C ASN A 61 0.31 8.18 10.75
N ARG A 62 0.25 7.00 11.36
CA ARG A 62 -0.94 6.54 12.09
C ARG A 62 -0.85 6.79 13.59
N TYR A 63 0.38 6.77 14.13
CA TYR A 63 0.62 6.74 15.56
C TYR A 63 1.45 7.91 16.07
N CYS A 64 1.94 8.77 15.18
CA CYS A 64 2.72 9.96 15.52
C CYS A 64 2.03 11.23 14.99
N LYS A 65 2.53 12.38 15.41
CA LYS A 65 2.15 13.66 14.83
C LYS A 65 2.73 13.82 13.42
N ASN A 66 2.18 14.74 12.64
CA ASN A 66 2.79 15.14 11.38
C ASN A 66 4.20 15.70 11.63
N TYR A 67 5.11 15.40 10.72
CA TYR A 67 6.49 15.84 10.84
C TYR A 67 6.59 17.37 10.74
N ASP A 68 7.35 17.93 11.67
CA ASP A 68 7.79 19.33 11.64
C ASP A 68 9.22 19.37 12.18
N ALA A 69 10.17 19.79 11.34
CA ALA A 69 11.59 19.81 11.68
C ALA A 69 11.90 20.63 12.93
N ALA A 70 11.11 21.68 13.23
CA ALA A 70 11.29 22.52 14.41
C ALA A 70 10.92 21.79 15.72
N THR A 71 10.06 20.79 15.68
CA THR A 71 9.52 20.12 16.89
C THR A 71 9.81 18.63 16.95
N ALA A 72 10.16 17.97 15.81
CA ALA A 72 10.29 16.52 15.68
C ALA A 72 11.24 15.87 16.70
N ALA A 73 12.28 16.57 17.13
CA ALA A 73 13.22 16.11 18.15
C ALA A 73 12.56 15.91 19.52
N ASN A 74 11.48 16.65 19.81
CA ASN A 74 10.76 16.62 21.09
C ASN A 74 9.41 15.91 21.01
N GLU A 75 8.95 15.52 19.81
CA GLU A 75 7.71 14.78 19.61
C GLU A 75 7.94 13.27 19.68
N LEU A 76 6.92 12.54 20.17
CA LEU A 76 7.01 11.08 20.27
C LEU A 76 6.89 10.41 18.90
N GLY A 77 7.94 9.71 18.53
CA GLY A 77 8.00 8.79 17.39
C GLY A 77 7.54 7.37 17.74
N LEU A 78 8.18 6.38 17.14
CA LEU A 78 7.90 4.95 17.34
C LEU A 78 8.97 4.27 18.20
N PRO A 79 8.67 3.17 18.88
CA PRO A 79 9.69 2.29 19.44
C PRO A 79 10.59 1.73 18.33
N LEU A 80 11.87 2.07 18.32
CA LEU A 80 12.82 1.59 17.31
C LEU A 80 13.40 0.24 17.72
N VAL A 81 13.09 -0.80 16.94
CA VAL A 81 13.54 -2.17 17.13
C VAL A 81 14.43 -2.54 15.94
N THR A 82 15.73 -2.65 16.16
CA THR A 82 16.72 -2.99 15.12
C THR A 82 17.39 -4.35 15.35
N LYS A 83 17.06 -5.00 16.47
CA LYS A 83 17.53 -6.34 16.84
C LYS A 83 16.37 -7.18 17.35
N VAL A 84 16.48 -8.49 17.16
CA VAL A 84 15.51 -9.43 17.70
C VAL A 84 15.89 -9.70 19.17
N ASP A 85 15.09 -9.18 20.09
CA ASP A 85 15.23 -9.43 21.53
C ASP A 85 13.81 -9.54 22.14
N VAL A 86 13.41 -10.74 22.53
CA VAL A 86 12.09 -11.03 23.09
C VAL A 86 11.85 -10.41 24.47
N ASN A 87 12.91 -10.00 25.16
CA ASN A 87 12.85 -9.35 26.46
C ASN A 87 12.90 -7.83 26.39
N ALA A 88 13.19 -7.26 25.22
CA ALA A 88 13.29 -5.83 25.02
C ALA A 88 11.94 -5.15 25.27
N LYS A 89 11.98 -4.02 25.96
CA LYS A 89 10.83 -3.13 26.17
C LYS A 89 11.21 -1.72 25.72
N PRO A 90 11.39 -1.49 24.41
CA PRO A 90 11.86 -0.21 23.90
C PRO A 90 10.84 0.89 24.20
N ALA A 91 11.31 2.01 24.70
CA ALA A 91 10.53 3.23 24.77
C ALA A 91 10.32 3.82 23.37
N ARG A 92 9.35 4.71 23.21
CA ARG A 92 9.20 5.49 21.98
C ARG A 92 10.43 6.38 21.80
N ALA A 93 11.01 6.34 20.61
CA ALA A 93 12.02 7.30 20.19
C ALA A 93 11.39 8.66 19.87
N SER A 94 12.19 9.67 19.53
CA SER A 94 11.63 10.91 19.00
C SER A 94 11.12 10.69 17.55
N LEU A 95 10.25 11.60 17.11
CA LEU A 95 9.77 11.59 15.73
C LEU A 95 10.91 11.78 14.75
N GLU A 96 11.86 12.66 15.05
CA GLU A 96 13.08 12.86 14.27
C GLU A 96 13.89 11.55 14.14
N GLN A 97 14.17 10.87 15.26
CA GLN A 97 14.90 9.60 15.25
C GLN A 97 14.16 8.52 14.45
N THR A 98 12.82 8.54 14.48
CA THR A 98 12.01 7.60 13.67
C THR A 98 12.22 7.81 12.19
N PHE A 99 12.16 9.05 11.70
CA PHE A 99 12.41 9.36 10.30
C PHE A 99 13.87 9.14 9.91
N GLN A 100 14.82 9.44 10.79
CA GLN A 100 16.25 9.12 10.57
C GLN A 100 16.45 7.60 10.40
N GLN A 101 15.77 6.76 11.18
CA GLN A 101 15.84 5.31 11.02
C GLN A 101 15.26 4.86 9.66
N ILE A 102 14.10 5.41 9.26
CA ILE A 102 13.49 5.12 7.97
C ILE A 102 14.46 5.48 6.83
N MET A 103 14.99 6.69 6.82
CA MET A 103 15.92 7.15 5.78
C MET A 103 17.23 6.38 5.79
N SER A 104 17.74 6.01 6.97
CA SER A 104 18.95 5.14 7.07
C SER A 104 18.73 3.76 6.45
N ASP A 105 17.54 3.17 6.63
CA ASP A 105 17.22 1.88 6.02
C ASP A 105 17.01 2.02 4.50
N ILE A 106 16.38 3.10 4.04
CA ILE A 106 16.27 3.41 2.61
C ILE A 106 17.67 3.51 1.98
N THR A 107 18.58 4.30 2.55
CA THR A 107 19.95 4.45 2.03
C THR A 107 20.70 3.11 1.96
N LYS A 108 20.53 2.24 2.96
CA LYS A 108 21.14 0.91 2.94
C LYS A 108 20.54 0.00 1.87
N ALA A 109 19.25 0.10 1.64
CA ALA A 109 18.57 -0.64 0.59
C ALA A 109 18.97 -0.14 -0.81
N GLU A 110 19.13 1.18 -1.00
CA GLU A 110 19.59 1.78 -2.26
C GLU A 110 20.94 1.22 -2.73
N ALA A 111 21.84 0.91 -1.80
CA ALA A 111 23.14 0.33 -2.12
C ALA A 111 23.06 -1.15 -2.57
N LEU A 112 21.93 -1.83 -2.36
CA LEU A 112 21.79 -3.27 -2.52
C LEU A 112 20.72 -3.67 -3.55
N LEU A 113 19.71 -2.84 -3.76
CA LEU A 113 18.63 -3.13 -4.68
C LEU A 113 18.90 -2.51 -6.06
N PRO A 114 18.94 -3.32 -7.12
CA PRO A 114 19.14 -2.81 -8.48
C PRO A 114 17.88 -2.07 -8.98
N VAL A 115 18.10 -1.07 -9.85
CA VAL A 115 17.03 -0.30 -10.48
C VAL A 115 16.62 -0.98 -11.78
N TYR A 116 15.43 -1.55 -11.80
CA TYR A 116 14.80 -2.14 -12.99
C TYR A 116 13.29 -2.29 -12.77
N GLN A 117 12.56 -2.46 -13.86
CA GLN A 117 11.10 -2.65 -13.82
C GLN A 117 10.77 -4.10 -13.49
N GLU A 118 10.31 -4.33 -12.27
CA GLU A 118 9.74 -5.58 -11.77
C GLU A 118 8.74 -5.21 -10.65
N THR A 119 7.57 -5.80 -10.68
CA THR A 119 6.49 -5.44 -9.77
C THR A 119 6.32 -6.40 -8.60
N SER A 120 6.74 -7.65 -8.75
CA SER A 120 6.49 -8.73 -7.78
C SER A 120 7.44 -8.73 -6.58
N VAL A 121 8.62 -8.15 -6.76
CA VAL A 121 9.67 -8.04 -5.72
C VAL A 121 10.11 -6.59 -5.55
N PRO A 122 10.63 -6.19 -4.38
CA PRO A 122 11.18 -4.87 -4.20
C PRO A 122 12.42 -4.63 -5.07
N THR A 123 12.42 -3.51 -5.79
CA THR A 123 13.52 -3.04 -6.64
C THR A 123 13.93 -1.64 -6.23
N GLY A 124 14.95 -1.07 -6.88
CA GLY A 124 15.31 0.33 -6.69
C GLY A 124 14.14 1.29 -6.97
N TYR A 125 13.29 1.00 -7.96
CA TYR A 125 12.07 1.79 -8.21
C TYR A 125 11.04 1.67 -7.08
N THR A 126 10.86 0.48 -6.51
CA THR A 126 10.00 0.29 -5.32
C THR A 126 10.50 1.13 -4.14
N LEU A 127 11.82 1.13 -3.94
CA LEU A 127 12.46 1.90 -2.88
C LEU A 127 12.34 3.41 -3.12
N MET A 128 12.50 3.84 -4.37
CA MET A 128 12.33 5.23 -4.79
C MET A 128 10.90 5.73 -4.51
N ALA A 129 9.88 4.91 -4.77
CA ALA A 129 8.49 5.24 -4.45
C ALA A 129 8.26 5.40 -2.93
N LEU A 130 8.87 4.53 -2.11
CA LEU A 130 8.85 4.69 -0.66
C LEU A 130 9.55 5.98 -0.23
N LYS A 131 10.71 6.29 -0.81
CA LYS A 131 11.49 7.49 -0.50
C LYS A 131 10.73 8.76 -0.87
N ALA A 132 10.11 8.82 -2.05
CA ALA A 132 9.29 9.95 -2.48
C ALA A 132 8.15 10.24 -1.47
N ARG A 133 7.44 9.20 -1.05
CA ARG A 133 6.40 9.30 -0.01
C ARG A 133 6.94 9.81 1.32
N VAL A 134 8.09 9.30 1.77
CA VAL A 134 8.73 9.72 3.02
C VAL A 134 9.23 11.16 2.93
N CYS A 135 9.83 11.56 1.81
CA CYS A 135 10.25 12.94 1.57
C CYS A 135 9.07 13.92 1.62
N LEU A 136 7.93 13.57 1.02
CA LEU A 136 6.71 14.37 1.14
C LEU A 136 6.28 14.54 2.61
N TYR A 137 6.30 13.46 3.40
CA TYR A 137 5.94 13.51 4.82
C TYR A 137 6.92 14.35 5.66
N MET A 138 8.20 14.33 5.30
CA MET A 138 9.24 15.16 5.92
C MET A 138 9.23 16.61 5.42
N LYS A 139 8.37 16.95 4.46
CA LYS A 139 8.32 18.26 3.78
C LYS A 139 9.60 18.57 2.99
N ASN A 140 10.33 17.54 2.58
CA ASN A 140 11.44 17.66 1.63
C ASN A 140 10.86 17.59 0.21
N TYR A 141 10.25 18.70 -0.19
CA TYR A 141 9.41 18.75 -1.39
C TYR A 141 10.21 18.65 -2.68
N GLU A 142 11.39 19.24 -2.73
CA GLU A 142 12.25 19.21 -3.92
C GLU A 142 12.65 17.77 -4.24
N GLU A 143 13.18 17.02 -3.27
CA GLU A 143 13.55 15.61 -3.47
C GLU A 143 12.32 14.73 -3.74
N ALA A 144 11.17 15.03 -3.14
CA ALA A 144 9.93 14.30 -3.42
C ALA A 144 9.49 14.46 -4.88
N ILE A 145 9.61 15.65 -5.48
CA ILE A 145 9.33 15.92 -6.89
C ILE A 145 10.30 15.17 -7.79
N GLU A 146 11.61 15.29 -7.55
CA GLU A 146 12.64 14.63 -8.38
C GLU A 146 12.42 13.11 -8.45
N LEU A 147 12.17 12.47 -7.31
CA LEU A 147 11.91 11.03 -7.22
C LEU A 147 10.58 10.64 -7.89
N ALA A 148 9.56 11.47 -7.75
CA ALA A 148 8.27 11.23 -8.36
C ALA A 148 8.34 11.35 -9.89
N ASP A 149 9.04 12.36 -10.42
CA ASP A 149 9.23 12.58 -11.86
C ASP A 149 9.97 11.40 -12.51
N GLU A 150 11.02 10.89 -11.87
CA GLU A 150 11.75 9.72 -12.38
C GLU A 150 10.83 8.48 -12.47
N LEU A 151 9.94 8.30 -11.50
CA LEU A 151 8.99 7.20 -11.53
C LEU A 151 7.83 7.41 -12.53
N ILE A 152 7.41 8.64 -12.74
CA ILE A 152 6.42 9.01 -13.77
C ILE A 152 6.97 8.73 -15.17
N ASP A 153 8.25 9.03 -15.40
CA ASP A 153 8.91 8.73 -16.66
C ASP A 153 9.10 7.22 -16.88
N ALA A 154 9.31 6.45 -15.81
CA ALA A 154 9.53 5.01 -15.87
C ALA A 154 8.24 4.18 -16.01
N TYR A 155 7.12 4.65 -15.47
CA TYR A 155 5.86 3.91 -15.42
C TYR A 155 4.72 4.70 -16.08
N PRO A 156 4.13 4.20 -17.18
CA PRO A 156 3.03 4.88 -17.84
C PRO A 156 1.73 4.74 -17.03
N LEU A 157 0.86 5.74 -17.12
CA LEU A 157 -0.54 5.58 -16.76
C LEU A 157 -1.22 4.66 -17.76
N GLY A 158 -2.09 3.78 -17.27
CA GLY A 158 -2.91 2.91 -18.11
C GLY A 158 -4.08 3.63 -18.76
N SER A 159 -4.67 3.00 -19.79
CA SER A 159 -5.97 3.40 -20.33
C SER A 159 -7.08 3.15 -19.30
N GLU A 160 -8.31 3.59 -19.59
CA GLU A 160 -9.47 3.27 -18.75
C GLU A 160 -9.65 1.75 -18.54
N THR A 161 -9.41 0.95 -19.58
CA THR A 161 -9.50 -0.51 -19.51
C THR A 161 -8.39 -1.09 -18.62
N ASP A 162 -7.15 -0.62 -18.77
CA ASP A 162 -6.01 -1.06 -17.95
C ASP A 162 -6.24 -0.73 -16.47
N TYR A 163 -6.77 0.46 -16.20
CA TYR A 163 -7.15 0.87 -14.84
C TYR A 163 -8.17 -0.06 -14.22
N MET A 164 -9.19 -0.48 -14.98
CA MET A 164 -10.19 -1.45 -14.49
C MET A 164 -9.55 -2.82 -14.20
N LEU A 165 -8.68 -3.31 -15.08
CA LEU A 165 -8.00 -4.61 -14.94
C LEU A 165 -7.03 -4.62 -13.75
N THR A 166 -6.39 -3.51 -13.45
CA THR A 166 -5.55 -3.36 -12.25
C THR A 166 -6.30 -3.74 -10.97
N TRP A 167 -7.59 -3.45 -10.89
CA TRP A 167 -8.41 -3.75 -9.70
C TRP A 167 -9.20 -5.06 -9.82
N ALA A 168 -9.63 -5.42 -11.01
CA ALA A 168 -10.46 -6.60 -11.24
C ALA A 168 -9.65 -7.89 -11.36
N ALA A 169 -8.45 -7.82 -11.90
CA ALA A 169 -7.61 -8.99 -12.20
C ALA A 169 -6.18 -8.89 -11.62
N ASP A 170 -5.91 -7.88 -10.79
CA ASP A 170 -4.56 -7.59 -10.28
C ASP A 170 -3.51 -7.43 -11.39
N ASP A 171 -3.92 -6.90 -12.56
CA ASP A 171 -3.01 -6.62 -13.67
C ASP A 171 -2.01 -5.55 -13.25
N ALA A 172 -0.74 -5.92 -13.25
CA ALA A 172 0.37 -5.06 -12.86
C ALA A 172 1.13 -4.45 -14.05
N THR A 173 0.62 -4.60 -15.27
CA THR A 173 1.28 -4.13 -16.51
C THR A 173 1.41 -2.61 -16.56
N TYR A 174 0.41 -1.91 -16.04
CA TYR A 174 0.36 -0.44 -16.03
C TYR A 174 0.24 0.09 -14.61
N GLU A 175 0.72 1.31 -14.40
CA GLU A 175 0.63 2.06 -13.13
C GLU A 175 1.28 1.40 -11.91
N THR A 176 1.46 0.10 -11.89
CA THR A 176 1.92 -0.64 -10.72
C THR A 176 3.44 -0.61 -10.63
N ILE A 177 3.95 0.01 -9.56
CA ILE A 177 5.39 0.01 -9.23
C ILE A 177 5.72 -1.22 -8.39
N TYR A 178 4.83 -1.58 -7.45
CA TYR A 178 5.03 -2.74 -6.59
C TYR A 178 3.71 -3.41 -6.22
N GLN A 179 3.65 -4.72 -6.45
CA GLN A 179 2.54 -5.61 -6.12
C GLN A 179 3.11 -6.98 -5.73
N PRO A 180 3.34 -7.25 -4.43
CA PRO A 180 3.86 -8.54 -4.01
C PRO A 180 2.94 -9.67 -4.49
N THR A 181 3.54 -10.66 -5.12
CA THR A 181 2.82 -11.84 -5.60
C THR A 181 2.20 -12.61 -4.45
N GLN A 182 0.98 -13.07 -4.64
CA GLN A 182 0.31 -14.00 -3.74
C GLN A 182 -0.02 -15.29 -4.48
N THR A 183 0.17 -16.40 -3.82
CA THR A 183 -0.31 -17.70 -4.29
C THR A 183 -1.71 -17.97 -3.73
N VAL A 184 -2.37 -18.98 -4.30
CA VAL A 184 -3.69 -19.44 -3.83
C VAL A 184 -3.67 -19.83 -2.34
N ASP A 185 -2.53 -20.33 -1.84
CA ASP A 185 -2.41 -20.76 -0.44
C ASP A 185 -2.01 -19.61 0.52
N GLU A 186 -1.37 -18.56 0.00
CA GLU A 186 -0.89 -17.40 0.79
C GLU A 186 -1.82 -16.20 0.73
N ARG A 187 -2.85 -16.25 -0.09
CA ARG A 187 -3.80 -15.16 -0.27
C ARG A 187 -4.54 -14.79 1.02
N VAL A 188 -4.89 -13.54 1.10
CA VAL A 188 -5.78 -13.01 2.14
C VAL A 188 -7.04 -12.45 1.51
N ASN A 189 -8.20 -12.62 2.13
CA ASN A 189 -9.47 -12.08 1.63
C ASN A 189 -9.59 -10.55 1.82
N GLY A 190 -8.55 -9.88 2.19
CA GLY A 190 -8.48 -8.43 2.25
C GLY A 190 -9.68 -7.75 2.92
N TYR A 191 -10.03 -6.57 2.41
CA TYR A 191 -11.16 -5.77 2.92
C TYR A 191 -12.47 -6.00 2.17
N ALA A 192 -12.46 -6.77 1.09
CA ALA A 192 -13.64 -6.98 0.25
C ALA A 192 -14.88 -7.46 1.01
N PRO A 193 -14.81 -8.39 1.98
CA PRO A 193 -15.97 -8.84 2.73
C PRO A 193 -16.72 -7.75 3.52
N ILE A 194 -16.07 -6.60 3.75
CA ILE A 194 -16.72 -5.44 4.39
C ILE A 194 -17.61 -4.69 3.40
N PHE A 195 -17.26 -4.72 2.13
CA PHE A 195 -17.91 -3.97 1.06
C PHE A 195 -18.72 -4.85 0.12
N ILE A 196 -18.33 -6.13 -0.03
CA ILE A 196 -18.98 -7.12 -0.89
C ILE A 196 -19.29 -8.32 0.01
N ASN A 197 -20.55 -8.60 0.25
CA ASN A 197 -21.01 -9.72 1.07
C ASN A 197 -22.33 -10.23 0.53
N TYR A 198 -22.28 -11.27 -0.30
CA TYR A 198 -23.47 -11.84 -0.90
C TYR A 198 -24.16 -12.81 0.06
N ASN A 199 -25.46 -12.65 0.22
CA ASN A 199 -26.30 -13.54 0.99
C ASN A 199 -27.21 -14.35 0.07
N ILE A 200 -26.93 -15.63 -0.07
CA ILE A 200 -27.68 -16.54 -0.95
C ILE A 200 -29.14 -16.71 -0.53
N ALA A 201 -29.46 -16.58 0.75
CA ALA A 201 -30.82 -16.74 1.26
C ALA A 201 -31.74 -15.55 0.89
N THR A 202 -31.17 -14.38 0.69
CA THR A 202 -31.88 -13.16 0.33
C THR A 202 -31.62 -12.74 -1.11
N GLU A 203 -30.78 -13.46 -1.84
CA GLU A 203 -30.37 -13.17 -3.22
C GLU A 203 -29.89 -11.73 -3.42
N GLY A 204 -29.14 -11.20 -2.44
CA GLY A 204 -28.65 -9.83 -2.48
C GLY A 204 -27.35 -9.63 -1.71
N ASN A 205 -26.69 -8.52 -1.98
CA ASN A 205 -25.49 -8.13 -1.26
C ASN A 205 -25.84 -7.41 0.04
N ASN A 206 -25.08 -7.70 1.08
CA ASN A 206 -25.29 -7.21 2.43
C ASN A 206 -24.00 -6.59 2.97
N PRO A 207 -23.45 -5.51 2.35
CA PRO A 207 -22.24 -4.86 2.79
C PRO A 207 -22.43 -4.11 4.11
N TYR A 208 -21.34 -3.98 4.90
CA TYR A 208 -21.36 -3.17 6.12
C TYR A 208 -21.42 -1.66 5.82
N TYR A 209 -20.93 -1.23 4.67
CA TYR A 209 -20.87 0.17 4.25
C TYR A 209 -21.33 0.34 2.83
N LEU A 210 -22.14 1.37 2.61
CA LEU A 210 -22.59 1.81 1.29
C LEU A 210 -22.08 3.21 0.99
N PRO A 211 -21.81 3.54 -0.29
CA PRO A 211 -21.50 4.91 -0.66
C PRO A 211 -22.73 5.80 -0.44
N THR A 212 -22.51 6.99 0.07
CA THR A 212 -23.59 7.98 0.17
C THR A 212 -23.93 8.54 -1.22
N GLN A 213 -25.15 9.05 -1.41
CA GLN A 213 -25.52 9.72 -2.65
C GLN A 213 -24.59 10.92 -2.91
N GLY A 214 -24.25 11.70 -1.86
CA GLY A 214 -23.31 12.82 -1.99
C GLY A 214 -21.94 12.42 -2.52
N LEU A 215 -21.40 11.26 -2.10
CA LEU A 215 -20.18 10.72 -2.69
C LEU A 215 -20.35 10.38 -4.17
N MET A 216 -21.47 9.72 -4.52
CA MET A 216 -21.73 9.33 -5.90
C MET A 216 -21.89 10.52 -6.84
N ASP A 217 -22.42 11.64 -6.33
CA ASP A 217 -22.64 12.88 -7.10
C ASP A 217 -21.34 13.66 -7.36
N LEU A 218 -20.26 13.39 -6.60
CA LEU A 218 -18.93 13.97 -6.84
C LEU A 218 -18.22 13.39 -8.05
N TYR A 219 -18.60 12.18 -8.50
CA TYR A 219 -18.00 11.57 -9.68
C TYR A 219 -18.68 12.07 -10.94
N GLU A 220 -17.91 12.64 -11.83
CA GLU A 220 -18.36 13.01 -13.17
C GLU A 220 -18.79 11.80 -13.99
N ARG A 221 -19.53 12.04 -15.07
CA ARG A 221 -20.08 10.97 -15.92
C ARG A 221 -19.00 10.11 -16.58
N ASN A 222 -17.89 10.73 -16.94
CA ASN A 222 -16.74 10.11 -17.62
C ASN A 222 -15.62 9.71 -16.67
N ASP A 223 -15.81 9.79 -15.35
CA ASP A 223 -14.81 9.36 -14.39
C ASP A 223 -14.76 7.83 -14.33
N VAL A 224 -13.64 7.25 -14.81
CA VAL A 224 -13.41 5.79 -14.84
C VAL A 224 -13.54 5.15 -13.46
N ARG A 225 -13.18 5.88 -12.40
CA ARG A 225 -13.26 5.39 -11.01
C ARG A 225 -14.68 5.05 -10.60
N LYS A 226 -15.69 5.77 -11.15
CA LYS A 226 -17.11 5.50 -10.86
C LYS A 226 -17.52 4.11 -11.30
N GLY A 227 -17.13 3.71 -12.51
CA GLY A 227 -17.43 2.37 -13.04
C GLY A 227 -16.57 1.27 -12.45
N THR A 228 -15.34 1.60 -12.03
CA THR A 228 -14.38 0.64 -11.46
C THR A 228 -14.65 0.35 -9.99
N PHE A 229 -15.00 1.37 -9.21
CA PHE A 229 -15.09 1.26 -7.74
C PHE A 229 -16.49 1.04 -7.21
N PHE A 230 -17.51 1.22 -8.06
CA PHE A 230 -18.90 1.10 -7.64
C PHE A 230 -19.70 0.28 -8.64
N VAL A 231 -20.61 -0.51 -8.13
CA VAL A 231 -21.58 -1.26 -8.92
C VAL A 231 -22.99 -1.02 -8.41
N ARG A 232 -23.95 -0.95 -9.31
CA ARG A 232 -25.36 -0.88 -8.95
C ARG A 232 -25.94 -2.29 -8.92
N THR A 233 -26.32 -2.75 -7.75
CA THR A 233 -26.79 -4.12 -7.54
C THR A 233 -27.98 -4.18 -6.59
N THR A 234 -28.44 -5.38 -6.28
CA THR A 234 -29.44 -5.66 -5.26
C THR A 234 -28.79 -5.64 -3.88
N ILE A 235 -29.25 -4.77 -3.02
CA ILE A 235 -28.82 -4.65 -1.62
C ILE A 235 -29.90 -5.25 -0.73
N SER A 236 -29.50 -6.21 0.09
CA SER A 236 -30.35 -6.84 1.10
C SER A 236 -30.11 -6.21 2.46
N PRO A 237 -31.14 -5.84 3.23
CA PRO A 237 -30.97 -5.42 4.61
C PRO A 237 -30.41 -6.56 5.48
N VAL A 238 -29.59 -6.22 6.47
CA VAL A 238 -28.96 -7.22 7.40
C VAL A 238 -30.02 -8.09 8.12
N MET A 239 -31.15 -7.51 8.44
CA MET A 239 -32.26 -8.17 9.14
C MET A 239 -33.50 -8.29 8.25
N GLY A 240 -33.34 -8.22 6.93
CA GLY A 240 -34.45 -8.25 5.96
C GLY A 240 -34.70 -9.63 5.35
N THR A 241 -35.73 -9.68 4.54
CA THR A 241 -36.05 -10.79 3.64
C THR A 241 -35.77 -10.38 2.19
N ALA A 242 -35.86 -11.31 1.23
CA ALA A 242 -35.65 -10.99 -0.19
C ALA A 242 -36.67 -9.93 -0.71
N SER A 243 -37.84 -9.79 -0.10
CA SER A 243 -38.83 -8.77 -0.43
C SER A 243 -38.42 -7.34 -0.01
N ASP A 244 -37.46 -7.22 0.90
CA ASP A 244 -36.95 -5.94 1.39
C ASP A 244 -35.75 -5.44 0.56
N ASN A 245 -35.37 -6.18 -0.47
CA ASN A 245 -34.26 -5.84 -1.34
C ASN A 245 -34.53 -4.55 -2.13
N ALA A 246 -33.48 -3.71 -2.22
CA ALA A 246 -33.50 -2.48 -3.00
C ALA A 246 -32.32 -2.39 -3.98
N LYS A 247 -32.48 -1.65 -5.08
CA LYS A 247 -31.38 -1.35 -6.00
C LYS A 247 -30.59 -0.17 -5.47
N GLY A 248 -29.28 -0.37 -5.24
CA GLY A 248 -28.37 0.65 -4.75
C GLY A 248 -26.96 0.50 -5.29
N TYR A 249 -26.13 1.52 -5.05
CA TYR A 249 -24.71 1.43 -5.30
C TYR A 249 -23.99 0.77 -4.12
N MET A 250 -22.97 -0.03 -4.44
CA MET A 250 -22.09 -0.70 -3.50
C MET A 250 -20.63 -0.46 -3.91
N PHE A 251 -19.71 -0.42 -2.96
CA PHE A 251 -18.27 -0.44 -3.25
C PHE A 251 -17.87 -1.78 -3.87
N TYR A 252 -17.11 -1.73 -4.98
CA TYR A 252 -16.73 -2.91 -5.76
C TYR A 252 -15.28 -2.86 -6.21
N LYS A 253 -14.44 -2.07 -5.56
CA LYS A 253 -13.04 -1.87 -5.94
C LYS A 253 -12.20 -3.15 -5.93
N PHE A 254 -12.54 -4.12 -5.09
CA PHE A 254 -11.82 -5.37 -4.91
C PHE A 254 -12.75 -6.55 -5.18
N PRO A 255 -13.08 -6.83 -6.46
CA PRO A 255 -14.05 -7.88 -6.81
C PRO A 255 -13.53 -9.29 -6.61
N GLY A 256 -12.25 -9.46 -6.34
CA GLY A 256 -11.53 -10.72 -6.24
C GLY A 256 -10.88 -11.13 -7.55
N ASN A 257 -9.64 -11.61 -7.45
CA ASN A 257 -8.87 -12.11 -8.59
C ASN A 257 -9.21 -13.58 -8.84
N PRO A 258 -9.70 -13.94 -10.04
CA PRO A 258 -10.02 -15.32 -10.39
C PRO A 258 -8.83 -16.29 -10.31
N GLU A 259 -7.61 -15.81 -10.50
CA GLU A 259 -6.39 -16.65 -10.40
C GLU A 259 -6.04 -17.07 -8.97
N LEU A 260 -6.65 -16.39 -7.98
CA LEU A 260 -6.47 -16.71 -6.56
C LEU A 260 -7.58 -17.62 -6.00
N LEU A 261 -8.39 -18.25 -6.84
CA LEU A 261 -9.50 -19.11 -6.41
C LEU A 261 -9.01 -20.55 -6.13
N LYS A 262 -9.50 -21.13 -5.03
CA LYS A 262 -9.44 -22.57 -4.77
C LYS A 262 -10.59 -23.28 -5.47
N SER A 263 -10.48 -24.60 -5.60
CA SER A 263 -11.56 -25.42 -6.17
C SER A 263 -12.88 -25.21 -5.42
N GLY A 264 -13.95 -24.90 -6.16
CA GLY A 264 -15.28 -24.63 -5.60
C GLY A 264 -15.51 -23.21 -5.09
N GLU A 265 -14.53 -22.33 -5.22
CA GLU A 265 -14.69 -20.91 -4.91
C GLU A 265 -15.13 -20.12 -6.14
N THR A 266 -15.78 -18.99 -5.88
CA THR A 266 -16.23 -18.02 -6.87
C THR A 266 -15.94 -16.61 -6.37
N THR A 267 -15.77 -15.66 -7.27
CA THR A 267 -15.55 -14.25 -6.96
C THR A 267 -16.58 -13.37 -7.68
N GLY A 268 -16.52 -12.07 -7.48
CA GLY A 268 -17.50 -11.16 -8.05
C GLY A 268 -18.66 -10.84 -7.09
N LEU A 269 -19.79 -10.41 -7.65
CA LEU A 269 -20.94 -9.91 -6.85
C LEU A 269 -21.62 -10.99 -6.00
N ASP A 270 -21.69 -12.19 -6.51
CA ASP A 270 -22.30 -13.38 -5.91
C ASP A 270 -21.25 -14.41 -5.45
N GLY A 271 -20.00 -13.98 -5.37
CA GLY A 271 -18.90 -14.82 -4.95
C GLY A 271 -18.91 -15.15 -3.46
N ASN A 272 -18.05 -16.09 -3.09
CA ASN A 272 -17.79 -16.49 -1.71
C ASN A 272 -16.37 -16.17 -1.23
N THR A 273 -15.53 -15.61 -2.13
CA THR A 273 -14.17 -15.11 -1.81
C THR A 273 -13.81 -13.92 -2.69
N TRP A 274 -13.00 -13.01 -2.17
CA TRP A 274 -12.60 -11.76 -2.84
C TRP A 274 -11.14 -11.44 -2.55
N ALA A 275 -10.24 -12.39 -2.78
CA ALA A 275 -8.81 -12.16 -2.64
C ALA A 275 -8.30 -11.29 -3.79
N ASN A 276 -7.54 -10.26 -3.47
CA ASN A 276 -6.80 -9.41 -4.40
C ASN A 276 -5.40 -9.16 -3.88
N MET A 277 -4.44 -8.99 -4.77
CA MET A 277 -3.08 -8.62 -4.42
C MET A 277 -3.01 -7.16 -3.95
N HIS A 278 -2.23 -6.93 -2.92
CA HIS A 278 -2.01 -5.58 -2.41
C HIS A 278 -1.09 -4.79 -3.36
N LYS A 279 -1.40 -3.51 -3.56
CA LYS A 279 -0.64 -2.59 -4.43
C LYS A 279 -0.06 -1.44 -3.60
N PRO A 280 1.10 -1.64 -2.93
CA PRO A 280 1.70 -0.63 -2.05
C PRO A 280 2.08 0.66 -2.75
N PHE A 281 2.52 0.54 -4.03
CA PHE A 281 2.95 1.68 -4.81
C PHE A 281 2.42 1.61 -6.24
N ARG A 282 1.85 2.70 -6.69
CA ARG A 282 1.41 2.95 -8.07
C ARG A 282 1.87 4.33 -8.51
N VAL A 283 2.13 4.49 -9.80
CA VAL A 283 2.61 5.76 -10.36
C VAL A 283 1.60 6.90 -10.17
N ALA A 284 0.30 6.61 -10.13
CA ALA A 284 -0.71 7.62 -9.84
C ALA A 284 -0.49 8.33 -8.48
N GLU A 285 0.13 7.67 -7.50
CA GLU A 285 0.55 8.30 -6.25
C GLU A 285 1.71 9.29 -6.49
N MET A 286 2.62 8.97 -7.38
CA MET A 286 3.76 9.83 -7.71
C MET A 286 3.29 11.16 -8.33
N TYR A 287 2.31 11.12 -9.21
CA TYR A 287 1.65 12.33 -9.72
C TYR A 287 1.08 13.19 -8.58
N LEU A 288 0.41 12.56 -7.61
CA LEU A 288 -0.16 13.28 -6.46
C LEU A 288 0.92 13.83 -5.53
N ILE A 289 2.02 13.08 -5.32
CA ILE A 289 3.18 13.56 -4.53
C ILE A 289 3.81 14.79 -5.20
N ALA A 290 4.07 14.74 -6.51
CA ALA A 290 4.65 15.84 -7.24
C ALA A 290 3.72 17.07 -7.25
N ALA A 291 2.42 16.88 -7.45
CA ALA A 291 1.42 17.95 -7.39
C ALA A 291 1.39 18.60 -5.99
N GLU A 292 1.28 17.82 -4.93
CA GLU A 292 1.25 18.32 -3.56
C GLU A 292 2.56 19.04 -3.20
N ALA A 293 3.72 18.45 -3.53
CA ALA A 293 5.01 19.05 -3.24
C ALA A 293 5.20 20.40 -3.94
N ASN A 294 4.75 20.55 -5.20
CA ASN A 294 4.79 21.83 -5.93
C ASN A 294 3.92 22.91 -5.28
N LEU A 295 2.83 22.53 -4.61
CA LEU A 295 1.97 23.48 -3.88
C LEU A 295 2.59 23.96 -2.56
N PHE A 296 3.44 23.15 -1.94
CA PHE A 296 3.95 23.42 -0.59
C PHE A 296 5.44 23.73 -0.51
N LYS A 297 6.22 23.59 -1.61
CA LYS A 297 7.62 24.00 -1.65
C LYS A 297 7.74 25.53 -1.46
N ALA A 298 8.95 26.00 -1.14
CA ALA A 298 9.21 27.41 -0.85
C ALA A 298 8.84 28.33 -2.02
N ASP A 299 9.21 27.94 -3.24
CA ASP A 299 8.83 28.60 -4.48
C ASP A 299 7.61 27.89 -5.08
N LYS A 300 6.46 28.09 -4.45
CA LYS A 300 5.18 27.48 -4.86
C LYS A 300 4.93 27.61 -6.36
N ASP A 301 4.59 26.49 -7.00
CA ASP A 301 4.28 26.41 -8.42
C ASP A 301 2.92 25.75 -8.67
N GLU A 302 1.87 26.57 -8.71
CA GLU A 302 0.49 26.11 -8.96
C GLU A 302 0.31 25.58 -10.40
N ALA A 303 1.05 26.11 -11.36
CA ALA A 303 0.97 25.67 -12.75
C ALA A 303 1.60 24.29 -12.92
N ALA A 304 2.76 24.04 -12.32
CA ALA A 304 3.37 22.72 -12.29
C ALA A 304 2.48 21.72 -11.55
N ALA A 305 1.94 22.10 -10.39
CA ALA A 305 1.05 21.23 -9.61
C ALA A 305 -0.22 20.82 -10.39
N ALA A 306 -0.74 21.70 -11.24
CA ALA A 306 -1.92 21.42 -12.07
C ALA A 306 -1.59 20.61 -13.33
N ALA A 307 -0.32 20.49 -13.71
CA ALA A 307 0.14 19.72 -14.88
C ALA A 307 0.24 18.21 -14.58
N TYR A 308 0.41 17.84 -13.31
CA TYR A 308 0.36 16.45 -12.85
C TYR A 308 -1.09 15.97 -12.69
#